data_00f2669565f171f2ff945c79abc05bc7
#
_entry.id   00f2669565f171f2ff945c79abc05bc7
#
_cell.length_a   1.000
_cell.length_b   1.000
_cell.length_c   1.000
_cell.angle_alpha   90.00
_cell.angle_beta   90.00
_cell.angle_gamma   90.00
#
_symmetry.space_group_name_H-M   'P 1'
#
loop_
_entity.id
_entity.type
_entity.pdbx_description
1 polymer ?
#
loop_
_entity_poly.entity_id
_entity_poly.type
_entity_poly.pdbx_seq_one_letter_code
_entity_poly.pdbx_strand_id
1 'polypeptide(L)'
;MTIFRFSLLATAFVVCAGAAAADDPAITLKSGLAATLAETLWEPQSAPVELWVRLRFVVPGLAGVAPDFEVVGADLEALCQDVALPAIAKAGKAADQAVISLSSEPIPFGETNPDVTQVFEAYRVSDGDCILEGF
;
A
#
# COMPACT_ATOMS: atom_id res chain seq x y z
N MET A 1 44.17 -31.59 -49.39
CA MET A 1 43.39 -32.11 -48.25
C MET A 1 43.02 -30.94 -47.37
N THR A 2 41.81 -30.40 -47.54
CA THR A 2 41.36 -29.18 -46.88
C THR A 2 40.52 -29.58 -45.65
N ILE A 3 41.01 -29.28 -44.46
CA ILE A 3 40.28 -29.58 -43.20
C ILE A 3 39.38 -28.39 -42.89
N PHE A 4 38.07 -28.55 -43.07
CA PHE A 4 37.07 -27.60 -42.61
C PHE A 4 36.89 -27.71 -41.10
N ARG A 5 37.33 -26.65 -40.36
CA ARG A 5 36.99 -26.49 -38.94
C ARG A 5 35.62 -25.84 -38.82
N PHE A 6 34.64 -26.62 -38.39
CA PHE A 6 33.35 -26.08 -37.92
C PHE A 6 33.52 -25.44 -36.54
N SER A 7 33.46 -24.12 -36.50
CA SER A 7 33.31 -23.39 -35.21
C SER A 7 31.87 -23.46 -34.79
N LEU A 8 31.59 -24.16 -33.71
CA LEU A 8 30.31 -24.09 -33.01
C LEU A 8 30.27 -22.77 -32.22
N LEU A 9 29.44 -21.82 -32.66
CA LEU A 9 29.04 -20.68 -31.86
C LEU A 9 27.99 -21.15 -30.86
N ALA A 10 28.38 -21.23 -29.59
CA ALA A 10 27.44 -21.43 -28.48
C ALA A 10 26.76 -20.08 -28.19
N THR A 11 25.52 -19.95 -28.57
CA THR A 11 24.67 -18.82 -28.17
C THR A 11 24.26 -19.04 -26.74
N ALA A 12 24.83 -18.23 -25.82
CA ALA A 12 24.40 -18.19 -24.42
C ALA A 12 23.08 -17.43 -24.35
N PHE A 13 21.99 -18.15 -24.07
CA PHE A 13 20.71 -17.54 -23.70
C PHE A 13 20.84 -16.99 -22.27
N VAL A 14 20.92 -15.65 -22.15
CA VAL A 14 20.77 -14.97 -20.87
C VAL A 14 19.27 -14.98 -20.53
N VAL A 15 18.87 -15.89 -19.67
CA VAL A 15 17.55 -15.86 -19.06
C VAL A 15 17.58 -14.74 -18.01
N CYS A 16 17.02 -13.57 -18.35
CA CYS A 16 16.67 -12.57 -17.34
C CYS A 16 15.55 -13.15 -16.48
N ALA A 17 15.92 -13.71 -15.33
CA ALA A 17 14.96 -13.98 -14.27
C ALA A 17 14.44 -12.61 -13.79
N GLY A 18 13.21 -12.26 -14.20
CA GLY A 18 12.51 -11.12 -13.63
C GLY A 18 12.43 -11.33 -12.11
N ALA A 19 13.02 -10.41 -11.34
CA ALA A 19 12.84 -10.42 -9.89
C ALA A 19 11.34 -10.21 -9.64
N ALA A 20 10.66 -11.24 -9.08
CA ALA A 20 9.34 -11.06 -8.53
C ALA A 20 9.46 -9.97 -7.44
N ALA A 21 8.63 -8.92 -7.52
CA ALA A 21 8.54 -7.94 -6.44
C ALA A 21 8.25 -8.72 -5.14
N ALA A 22 9.15 -8.59 -4.15
CA ALA A 22 8.91 -9.18 -2.85
C ALA A 22 7.64 -8.54 -2.30
N ASP A 23 6.63 -9.34 -1.97
CA ASP A 23 5.45 -8.87 -1.26
C ASP A 23 5.92 -8.22 0.05
N ASP A 24 5.40 -7.02 0.36
CA ASP A 24 5.69 -6.39 1.63
C ASP A 24 5.27 -7.31 2.78
N PRO A 25 6.06 -7.39 3.87
CA PRO A 25 5.71 -8.26 4.97
C PRO A 25 4.38 -7.84 5.59
N ALA A 26 3.56 -8.82 5.98
CA ALA A 26 2.30 -8.56 6.65
C ALA A 26 2.52 -7.85 7.98
N ILE A 27 1.71 -6.85 8.25
CA ILE A 27 1.67 -6.08 9.51
C ILE A 27 0.58 -6.68 10.37
N THR A 28 0.87 -6.95 11.63
CA THR A 28 -0.17 -7.33 12.61
C THR A 28 -0.82 -6.08 13.18
N LEU A 29 -2.12 -5.93 12.95
CA LEU A 29 -2.92 -4.82 13.46
C LEU A 29 -3.19 -4.97 14.96
N LYS A 30 -3.65 -3.89 15.63
CA LYS A 30 -4.07 -3.94 17.04
C LYS A 30 -5.19 -4.94 17.27
N SER A 31 -6.08 -5.11 16.30
CA SER A 31 -7.13 -6.14 16.30
C SER A 31 -6.61 -7.57 16.23
N GLY A 32 -5.35 -7.77 15.87
CA GLY A 32 -4.74 -9.08 15.62
C GLY A 32 -4.86 -9.55 14.15
N LEU A 33 -5.55 -8.81 13.30
CA LEU A 33 -5.64 -9.12 11.88
C LEU A 33 -4.32 -8.81 11.17
N ALA A 34 -4.05 -9.52 10.09
CA ALA A 34 -2.89 -9.27 9.23
C ALA A 34 -3.27 -8.29 8.11
N ALA A 35 -2.45 -7.27 7.89
CA ALA A 35 -2.58 -6.29 6.83
C ALA A 35 -1.34 -6.31 5.93
N THR A 36 -1.52 -6.24 4.64
CA THR A 36 -0.44 -6.09 3.66
C THR A 36 -0.62 -4.78 2.91
N LEU A 37 0.43 -3.96 2.85
CA LEU A 37 0.41 -2.74 2.05
C LEU A 37 0.42 -3.11 0.57
N ALA A 38 -0.67 -2.82 -0.14
CA ALA A 38 -0.82 -3.12 -1.56
C ALA A 38 -0.36 -1.97 -2.44
N GLU A 39 -0.59 -0.73 -2.00
CA GLU A 39 -0.34 0.44 -2.83
C GLU A 39 -0.16 1.70 -1.99
N THR A 40 0.74 2.57 -2.43
CA THR A 40 0.91 3.92 -1.91
C THR A 40 0.74 4.91 -3.06
N LEU A 41 -0.22 5.82 -2.93
CA LEU A 41 -0.54 6.84 -3.92
C LEU A 41 -0.24 8.24 -3.36
N TRP A 42 0.35 9.08 -4.19
CA TRP A 42 0.56 10.50 -3.91
C TRP A 42 -0.39 11.29 -4.78
N GLU A 43 -1.29 12.03 -4.13
CA GLU A 43 -2.42 12.71 -4.78
C GLU A 43 -2.32 14.23 -4.57
N PRO A 44 -1.68 14.98 -5.50
CA PRO A 44 -1.68 16.44 -5.45
C PRO A 44 -3.09 16.99 -5.57
N GLN A 45 -3.46 17.90 -4.67
CA GLN A 45 -4.71 18.65 -4.69
C GLN A 45 -4.47 20.08 -5.17
N SER A 46 -5.44 20.67 -5.85
CA SER A 46 -5.31 22.01 -6.43
C SER A 46 -6.13 23.08 -5.72
N ALA A 47 -7.15 22.70 -4.95
CA ALA A 47 -8.03 23.63 -4.25
C ALA A 47 -8.59 23.05 -2.95
N PRO A 48 -7.93 23.27 -1.80
CA PRO A 48 -6.65 23.95 -1.58
C PRO A 48 -5.46 23.19 -2.17
N VAL A 49 -4.34 23.89 -2.31
CA VAL A 49 -3.09 23.26 -2.75
C VAL A 49 -2.54 22.44 -1.59
N GLU A 50 -2.65 21.12 -1.70
CA GLU A 50 -2.23 20.15 -0.69
C GLU A 50 -1.61 18.94 -1.37
N LEU A 51 -0.88 18.14 -0.61
CA LEU A 51 -0.41 16.83 -1.02
C LEU A 51 -1.00 15.77 -0.09
N TRP A 52 -1.78 14.87 -0.65
CA TRP A 52 -2.31 13.72 0.07
C TRP A 52 -1.49 12.48 -0.24
N VAL A 53 -1.32 11.64 0.76
CA VAL A 53 -0.78 10.29 0.60
C VAL A 53 -1.87 9.29 0.96
N ARG A 54 -2.08 8.30 0.12
CA ARG A 54 -3.02 7.23 0.36
C ARG A 54 -2.27 5.91 0.48
N LEU A 55 -2.45 5.23 1.61
CA LEU A 55 -1.94 3.89 1.82
C LEU A 55 -3.12 2.91 1.80
N ARG A 56 -3.03 1.93 0.91
CA ARG A 56 -4.09 0.94 0.69
C ARG A 56 -3.60 -0.43 1.14
N PHE A 57 -4.27 -0.98 2.15
CA PHE A 57 -3.94 -2.28 2.74
C PHE A 57 -4.99 -3.32 2.39
N VAL A 58 -4.53 -4.55 2.18
CA VAL A 58 -5.40 -5.72 2.07
C VAL A 58 -5.39 -6.46 3.40
N VAL A 59 -6.59 -6.69 3.94
CA VAL A 59 -6.83 -7.33 5.23
C VAL A 59 -7.86 -8.45 5.05
N PRO A 60 -7.44 -9.66 4.66
CA PRO A 60 -8.37 -10.77 4.36
C PRO A 60 -9.32 -11.11 5.51
N GLY A 61 -8.90 -10.89 6.75
CA GLY A 61 -9.72 -11.13 7.95
C GLY A 61 -10.95 -10.24 8.07
N LEU A 62 -11.10 -9.20 7.23
CA LEU A 62 -12.32 -8.38 7.17
C LEU A 62 -13.41 -8.99 6.28
N ALA A 63 -13.12 -10.08 5.56
CA ALA A 63 -14.07 -10.69 4.64
C ALA A 63 -15.30 -11.23 5.40
N GLY A 64 -16.50 -10.80 4.97
CA GLY A 64 -17.76 -11.28 5.53
C GLY A 64 -18.04 -10.87 6.97
N VAL A 65 -17.26 -9.94 7.53
CA VAL A 65 -17.41 -9.44 8.90
C VAL A 65 -17.93 -8.01 8.86
N ALA A 66 -18.96 -7.70 9.66
CA ALA A 66 -19.38 -6.33 9.89
C ALA A 66 -18.28 -5.63 10.72
N PRO A 67 -17.66 -4.53 10.22
CA PRO A 67 -16.58 -3.87 10.93
C PRO A 67 -17.08 -3.26 12.24
N ASP A 68 -16.34 -3.53 13.34
CA ASP A 68 -16.46 -2.78 14.57
C ASP A 68 -15.64 -1.49 14.42
N PHE A 69 -16.31 -0.36 14.34
CA PHE A 69 -15.68 0.92 14.06
C PHE A 69 -14.69 1.38 15.13
N GLU A 70 -14.85 0.99 16.39
CA GLU A 70 -13.88 1.30 17.42
C GLU A 70 -12.58 0.53 17.22
N VAL A 71 -12.70 -0.77 16.95
CA VAL A 71 -11.56 -1.67 16.69
C VAL A 71 -10.83 -1.27 15.40
N VAL A 72 -11.59 -1.11 14.32
CA VAL A 72 -11.03 -0.73 13.01
C VAL A 72 -10.45 0.68 13.04
N GLY A 73 -11.08 1.62 13.74
CA GLY A 73 -10.55 2.98 13.91
C GLY A 73 -9.19 2.99 14.59
N ALA A 74 -9.00 2.16 15.62
CA ALA A 74 -7.70 2.01 16.29
C ALA A 74 -6.64 1.40 15.37
N ASP A 75 -7.02 0.46 14.49
CA ASP A 75 -6.12 -0.11 13.49
C ASP A 75 -5.70 0.93 12.46
N LEU A 76 -6.65 1.70 11.94
CA LEU A 76 -6.40 2.76 10.95
C LEU A 76 -5.47 3.85 11.52
N GLU A 77 -5.72 4.29 12.74
CA GLU A 77 -4.87 5.28 13.42
C GLU A 77 -3.45 4.76 13.62
N ALA A 78 -3.29 3.52 14.07
CA ALA A 78 -1.98 2.91 14.24
C ALA A 78 -1.22 2.80 12.91
N LEU A 79 -1.89 2.45 11.82
CA LEU A 79 -1.27 2.42 10.49
C LEU A 79 -0.86 3.81 10.01
N CYS A 80 -1.63 4.84 10.33
CA CYS A 80 -1.22 6.20 10.02
C CYS A 80 0.06 6.58 10.77
N GLN A 81 0.10 6.38 12.09
CA GLN A 81 1.26 6.71 12.93
C GLN A 81 2.49 5.86 12.59
N ASP A 82 2.31 4.55 12.44
CA ASP A 82 3.43 3.61 12.38
C ASP A 82 3.92 3.31 10.96
N VAL A 83 3.09 3.55 9.94
CA VAL A 83 3.42 3.26 8.54
C VAL A 83 3.41 4.51 7.66
N ALA A 84 2.34 5.31 7.70
CA ALA A 84 2.24 6.48 6.83
C ALA A 84 3.26 7.57 7.19
N LEU A 85 3.40 7.94 8.45
CA LEU A 85 4.37 8.97 8.86
C LEU A 85 5.81 8.61 8.51
N PRO A 86 6.30 7.38 8.77
CA PRO A 86 7.62 6.96 8.31
C PRO A 86 7.78 6.97 6.79
N ALA A 87 6.74 6.57 6.04
CA ALA A 87 6.77 6.59 4.58
C ALA A 87 6.86 8.02 4.02
N ILE A 88 6.15 8.97 4.61
CA ILE A 88 6.20 10.40 4.28
C ILE A 88 7.61 10.93 4.51
N ALA A 89 8.18 10.66 5.68
CA ALA A 89 9.53 11.09 6.03
C ALA A 89 10.58 10.51 5.08
N LYS A 90 10.49 9.22 4.77
CA LYS A 90 11.40 8.54 3.84
C LYS A 90 11.31 9.09 2.42
N ALA A 91 10.11 9.45 1.96
CA ALA A 91 9.90 10.05 0.65
C ALA A 91 10.43 11.49 0.55
N GLY A 92 10.69 12.16 1.68
CA GLY A 92 11.12 13.55 1.73
C GLY A 92 10.05 14.52 1.22
N LYS A 93 8.77 14.13 1.30
CA LYS A 93 7.63 14.93 0.87
C LYS A 93 6.90 15.53 2.07
N ALA A 94 6.29 16.69 1.89
CA ALA A 94 5.44 17.31 2.88
C ALA A 94 3.97 16.96 2.56
N ALA A 95 3.47 15.86 3.13
CA ALA A 95 2.07 15.50 3.00
C ALA A 95 1.22 16.27 4.02
N ASP A 96 0.09 16.80 3.58
CA ASP A 96 -0.87 17.52 4.41
C ASP A 96 -1.91 16.55 5.01
N GLN A 97 -2.23 15.50 4.26
CA GLN A 97 -3.21 14.50 4.67
C GLN A 97 -2.78 13.09 4.30
N ALA A 98 -3.09 12.16 5.18
CA ALA A 98 -2.92 10.72 4.94
C ALA A 98 -4.30 10.05 4.95
N VAL A 99 -4.59 9.27 3.90
CA VAL A 99 -5.78 8.44 3.81
C VAL A 99 -5.37 6.99 3.95
N ILE A 100 -5.89 6.32 4.95
CA ILE A 100 -5.62 4.91 5.22
C ILE A 100 -6.85 4.10 4.86
N SER A 101 -6.72 3.11 3.99
CA SER A 101 -7.82 2.23 3.63
C SER A 101 -7.47 0.77 3.85
N LEU A 102 -8.45 0.01 4.35
CA LEU A 102 -8.40 -1.43 4.51
C LEU A 102 -9.46 -2.04 3.60
N SER A 103 -9.11 -3.07 2.85
CA SER A 103 -10.04 -3.85 2.05
C SER A 103 -9.80 -5.34 2.25
N SER A 104 -10.87 -6.13 2.28
CA SER A 104 -10.76 -7.58 2.45
C SER A 104 -10.10 -8.29 1.27
N GLU A 105 -10.14 -7.66 0.10
CA GLU A 105 -9.52 -8.13 -1.15
C GLU A 105 -8.91 -6.95 -1.91
N PRO A 106 -7.95 -7.18 -2.81
CA PRO A 106 -7.46 -6.13 -3.70
C PRO A 106 -8.57 -5.56 -4.57
N ILE A 107 -8.69 -4.24 -4.59
CA ILE A 107 -9.62 -3.52 -5.49
C ILE A 107 -8.79 -2.46 -6.22
N PRO A 108 -8.92 -2.33 -7.56
CA PRO A 108 -8.30 -1.24 -8.31
C PRO A 108 -8.74 0.12 -7.77
N PHE A 109 -7.81 1.07 -7.71
CA PHE A 109 -8.12 2.42 -7.22
C PHE A 109 -9.22 3.08 -8.06
N GLY A 110 -10.20 3.67 -7.37
CA GLY A 110 -11.36 4.32 -8.00
C GLY A 110 -12.50 3.36 -8.35
N GLU A 111 -12.33 2.05 -8.15
CA GLU A 111 -13.40 1.07 -8.32
C GLU A 111 -14.06 0.74 -6.99
N THR A 112 -15.33 0.31 -7.06
CA THR A 112 -16.09 -0.19 -5.92
C THR A 112 -16.56 -1.61 -6.20
N ASN A 113 -16.54 -2.47 -5.17
CA ASN A 113 -17.07 -3.82 -5.23
C ASN A 113 -17.90 -4.06 -3.96
N PRO A 114 -19.25 -4.22 -4.07
CA PRO A 114 -20.12 -4.38 -2.91
C PRO A 114 -19.88 -5.69 -2.14
N ASP A 115 -19.21 -6.67 -2.74
CA ASP A 115 -18.86 -7.94 -2.10
C ASP A 115 -17.58 -7.86 -1.27
N VAL A 116 -16.84 -6.74 -1.36
CA VAL A 116 -15.61 -6.51 -0.65
C VAL A 116 -15.84 -5.55 0.51
N THR A 117 -15.46 -5.96 1.71
CA THR A 117 -15.46 -5.06 2.86
C THR A 117 -14.34 -4.03 2.71
N GLN A 118 -14.69 -2.75 2.73
CA GLN A 118 -13.73 -1.66 2.65
C GLN A 118 -14.06 -0.58 3.68
N VAL A 119 -13.06 -0.14 4.42
CA VAL A 119 -13.13 0.95 5.38
C VAL A 119 -11.94 1.89 5.16
N PHE A 120 -12.11 3.17 5.41
CA PHE A 120 -11.02 4.14 5.32
C PHE A 120 -11.26 5.31 6.27
N GLU A 121 -10.17 5.97 6.64
CA GLU A 121 -10.16 7.21 7.40
C GLU A 121 -9.13 8.18 6.81
N ALA A 122 -9.41 9.46 6.94
CA ALA A 122 -8.50 10.53 6.58
C ALA A 122 -7.94 11.20 7.83
N TYR A 123 -6.64 11.44 7.82
CA TYR A 123 -5.90 12.07 8.91
C TYR A 123 -5.17 13.30 8.39
N ARG A 124 -5.28 14.40 9.11
CA ARG A 124 -4.37 15.53 8.91
C ARG A 124 -2.99 15.15 9.44
N VAL A 125 -1.97 15.41 8.65
CA VAL A 125 -0.58 15.25 9.08
C VAL A 125 -0.09 16.60 9.59
N SER A 126 0.16 16.70 10.89
CA SER A 126 0.58 17.94 11.53
C SER A 126 1.56 17.64 12.65
N ASP A 127 2.70 18.32 12.64
CA ASP A 127 3.75 18.22 13.68
C ASP A 127 4.20 16.77 13.96
N GLY A 128 4.28 15.94 12.92
CA GLY A 128 4.68 14.55 13.04
C GLY A 128 3.63 13.64 13.67
N ASP A 129 2.36 14.04 13.61
CA ASP A 129 1.23 13.30 14.18
C ASP A 129 0.09 13.15 13.15
N CYS A 130 -0.73 12.11 13.33
CA CYS A 130 -1.94 11.86 12.57
C CYS A 130 -3.15 12.31 13.39
N ILE A 131 -3.89 13.31 12.90
CA ILE A 131 -5.07 13.84 13.54
C ILE A 131 -6.28 13.44 12.71
N LEU A 132 -7.21 12.68 13.31
CA LEU A 132 -8.42 12.23 12.62
C LEU A 132 -9.23 13.44 12.10
N GLU A 133 -9.50 13.43 10.79
CA GLU A 133 -10.41 14.36 10.16
C GLU A 133 -11.84 13.77 10.20
N GLY A 134 -12.73 14.43 10.93
CA GLY A 134 -14.15 14.07 10.89
C GLY A 134 -14.79 14.49 9.57
N PHE A 135 -15.62 13.63 9.01
CA PHE A 135 -16.47 13.98 7.87
C PHE A 135 -17.80 14.55 8.34
#